data_e37e92bb2111ed9a964ee9373e728fd7
#
_entry.id   e37e92bb2111ed9a964ee9373e728fd7
#
_cell.length_a   1.000
_cell.length_b   1.000
_cell.length_c   1.000
_cell.angle_alpha   90.00
_cell.angle_beta   90.00
_cell.angle_gamma   90.00
#
_symmetry.space_group_name_H-M   'P 1'
#
loop_
_entity.id
_entity.type
_entity.pdbx_description
1 polymer ?
#
loop_
_entity_poly.entity_id
_entity_poly.type
_entity_poly.pdbx_seq_one_letter_code
_entity_poly.pdbx_strand_id
1 'polypeptide(L)'
;MYKLSVLSLIASIVLFSSCEKDNDIAATKELNFNFQSDLEGWVGDFADYPSAPDQEPMYQLQFSHAMLPNPLNTSDGALRLSGTNRSDDLFMFIKKKINGLEPNRNYTISIEIEIATNAPSGRVGVGGPPGESVYIKAGASTIEPLKVINNTNNHYSMNIDKGNQSTDGPTIKLIGNFANGTTSDDYRLKKLSNSLPVNVQSNANGELWLIVGTDSGFEANTTIYYNSIKATLR
;
A
#
# COMPACT_ATOMS: atom_id res chain seq x y z
N MET A 1 -11.61 56.19 75.49
CA MET A 1 -10.49 55.58 74.77
C MET A 1 -11.06 54.25 74.18
N TYR A 2 -11.49 54.31 72.94
CA TYR A 2 -12.00 53.08 72.21
C TYR A 2 -10.90 52.67 71.24
N LYS A 3 -10.40 51.47 71.41
CA LYS A 3 -9.48 50.85 70.43
C LYS A 3 -10.28 50.17 69.33
N LEU A 4 -10.15 50.63 68.08
CA LEU A 4 -10.67 49.99 66.91
C LEU A 4 -9.70 48.91 66.46
N SER A 5 -10.16 47.64 66.47
CA SER A 5 -9.43 46.50 65.90
C SER A 5 -9.82 46.34 64.44
N VAL A 6 -8.87 46.53 63.53
CA VAL A 6 -9.05 46.29 62.08
C VAL A 6 -8.79 44.82 61.85
N LEU A 7 -9.82 44.07 61.44
CA LEU A 7 -9.72 42.68 61.02
C LEU A 7 -9.40 42.64 59.51
N SER A 8 -8.16 42.22 59.18
CA SER A 8 -7.74 42.08 57.78
C SER A 8 -8.19 40.72 57.23
N LEU A 9 -9.10 40.75 56.23
CA LEU A 9 -9.61 39.57 55.57
C LEU A 9 -8.68 39.27 54.35
N ILE A 10 -7.85 38.25 54.45
CA ILE A 10 -7.04 37.77 53.33
C ILE A 10 -7.88 36.86 52.48
N ALA A 11 -8.26 37.34 51.30
CA ALA A 11 -8.95 36.54 50.28
C ALA A 11 -7.89 35.70 49.48
N SER A 12 -7.82 34.42 49.73
CA SER A 12 -6.97 33.49 48.95
C SER A 12 -7.65 33.23 47.59
N ILE A 13 -7.09 33.78 46.51
CA ILE A 13 -7.49 33.48 45.13
C ILE A 13 -6.85 32.14 44.78
N VAL A 14 -7.69 31.09 44.71
CA VAL A 14 -7.28 29.78 44.17
C VAL A 14 -7.39 29.88 42.64
N LEU A 15 -6.26 30.00 41.97
CA LEU A 15 -6.17 29.85 40.51
C LEU A 15 -6.35 28.38 40.15
N PHE A 16 -7.53 28.04 39.69
CA PHE A 16 -7.74 26.76 39.00
C PHE A 16 -7.07 26.86 37.63
N SER A 17 -5.88 26.28 37.48
CA SER A 17 -5.28 26.05 36.20
C SER A 17 -6.08 24.94 35.52
N SER A 18 -7.02 25.31 34.68
CA SER A 18 -7.69 24.37 33.77
C SER A 18 -6.64 23.91 32.76
N CYS A 19 -6.15 22.68 32.93
CA CYS A 19 -5.40 21.99 31.91
C CYS A 19 -6.43 21.58 30.84
N GLU A 20 -6.67 22.45 29.85
CA GLU A 20 -7.30 22.03 28.61
C GLU A 20 -6.40 20.95 28.01
N LYS A 21 -6.89 19.71 27.96
CA LYS A 21 -6.33 18.69 27.08
C LYS A 21 -6.61 19.21 25.68
N ASP A 22 -5.59 19.82 25.06
CA ASP A 22 -5.58 19.95 23.60
C ASP A 22 -5.81 18.55 23.06
N ASN A 23 -7.01 18.29 22.56
CA ASN A 23 -7.25 17.20 21.65
C ASN A 23 -6.51 17.58 20.38
N ASP A 24 -5.22 17.25 20.31
CA ASP A 24 -4.45 17.27 19.06
C ASP A 24 -5.19 16.39 18.09
N ILE A 25 -6.10 16.99 17.32
CA ILE A 25 -6.65 16.36 16.14
C ILE A 25 -5.46 16.22 15.19
N ALA A 26 -4.88 15.03 15.19
CA ALA A 26 -3.76 14.71 14.34
C ALA A 26 -4.02 15.20 12.92
N ALA A 27 -3.16 16.08 12.43
CA ALA A 27 -3.31 16.63 11.08
C ALA A 27 -3.33 15.48 10.07
N THR A 28 -4.42 15.39 9.31
CA THR A 28 -4.55 14.41 8.24
C THR A 28 -3.56 14.76 7.13
N LYS A 29 -2.69 13.81 6.75
CA LYS A 29 -1.78 13.94 5.62
C LYS A 29 -2.35 13.17 4.43
N GLU A 30 -2.66 13.86 3.35
CA GLU A 30 -3.08 13.26 2.08
C GLU A 30 -1.91 13.24 1.10
N LEU A 31 -1.71 12.09 0.46
CA LEU A 31 -0.69 11.85 -0.55
C LEU A 31 -1.40 11.36 -1.81
N ASN A 32 -1.16 12.04 -2.94
CA ASN A 32 -1.77 11.71 -4.23
C ASN A 32 -0.66 11.52 -5.26
N PHE A 33 -0.68 10.39 -5.95
CA PHE A 33 0.26 10.02 -7.01
C PHE A 33 -0.55 9.69 -8.26
N ASN A 34 -0.23 10.30 -9.39
CA ASN A 34 -0.96 10.15 -10.65
C ASN A 34 -0.11 9.64 -11.81
N PHE A 35 1.19 9.56 -11.64
CA PHE A 35 2.15 8.96 -12.56
C PHE A 35 2.16 9.54 -13.99
N GLN A 36 1.68 10.75 -14.19
CA GLN A 36 1.56 11.32 -15.53
C GLN A 36 2.91 11.49 -16.24
N SER A 37 3.95 11.83 -15.51
CA SER A 37 5.25 12.18 -16.08
C SER A 37 6.36 11.19 -15.76
N ASP A 38 6.30 10.53 -14.60
CA ASP A 38 7.38 9.67 -14.11
C ASP A 38 6.91 8.69 -13.02
N LEU A 39 7.84 8.01 -12.37
CA LEU A 39 7.59 7.05 -11.30
C LEU A 39 7.22 7.69 -9.97
N GLU A 40 7.28 9.00 -9.84
CA GLU A 40 7.05 9.75 -8.59
C GLU A 40 7.78 9.17 -7.37
N GLY A 41 8.97 8.59 -7.59
CA GLY A 41 9.80 7.95 -6.56
C GLY A 41 9.26 6.60 -6.05
N TRP A 42 8.31 5.98 -6.73
CA TRP A 42 7.94 4.60 -6.51
C TRP A 42 8.96 3.64 -7.14
N VAL A 43 9.16 2.50 -6.51
CA VAL A 43 10.08 1.43 -6.96
C VAL A 43 9.31 0.13 -7.04
N GLY A 44 9.45 -0.59 -8.14
CA GLY A 44 8.88 -1.91 -8.35
C GLY A 44 9.86 -3.02 -8.03
N ASP A 45 9.36 -4.13 -7.46
CA ASP A 45 10.14 -5.35 -7.22
C ASP A 45 9.20 -6.58 -7.22
N PHE A 46 9.78 -7.77 -7.09
CA PHE A 46 9.10 -9.05 -7.25
C PHE A 46 9.57 -10.03 -6.18
N ALA A 47 8.67 -10.86 -5.67
CA ALA A 47 8.98 -11.91 -4.69
C ALA A 47 8.12 -13.16 -4.95
N ASP A 48 8.31 -14.18 -4.12
CA ASP A 48 7.59 -15.45 -4.14
C ASP A 48 7.83 -16.26 -5.43
N TYR A 49 9.10 -16.27 -5.88
CA TYR A 49 9.56 -17.10 -6.99
C TYR A 49 10.94 -17.67 -6.69
N PRO A 50 11.39 -18.76 -7.38
CA PRO A 50 12.69 -19.38 -7.16
C PRO A 50 13.85 -18.39 -7.29
N SER A 51 14.82 -18.47 -6.36
CA SER A 51 16.02 -17.63 -6.35
C SER A 51 17.14 -18.13 -7.27
N ALA A 52 16.92 -19.24 -7.99
CA ALA A 52 17.89 -19.78 -8.94
C ALA A 52 18.04 -18.85 -10.15
N PRO A 53 19.25 -18.37 -10.47
CA PRO A 53 19.49 -17.36 -11.53
C PRO A 53 19.07 -17.80 -12.94
N ASP A 54 19.04 -19.09 -13.22
CA ASP A 54 18.61 -19.67 -14.50
C ASP A 54 17.08 -19.72 -14.65
N GLN A 55 16.33 -19.59 -13.54
CA GLN A 55 14.87 -19.60 -13.54
C GLN A 55 14.25 -18.20 -13.62
N GLU A 56 14.90 -17.19 -13.06
CA GLU A 56 14.38 -15.82 -13.05
C GLU A 56 13.97 -15.29 -14.43
N PRO A 57 14.71 -15.52 -15.53
CA PRO A 57 14.32 -15.06 -16.87
C PRO A 57 12.98 -15.62 -17.36
N MET A 58 12.54 -16.79 -16.86
CA MET A 58 11.26 -17.38 -17.23
C MET A 58 10.05 -16.63 -16.68
N TYR A 59 10.27 -15.85 -15.62
CA TYR A 59 9.23 -15.01 -15.00
C TYR A 59 9.00 -13.70 -15.75
N GLN A 60 9.90 -13.29 -16.65
CA GLN A 60 9.75 -12.10 -17.51
C GLN A 60 9.39 -10.83 -16.72
N LEU A 61 10.02 -10.64 -15.57
CA LEU A 61 9.73 -9.59 -14.60
C LEU A 61 10.08 -8.21 -15.17
N GLN A 62 9.14 -7.27 -15.16
CA GLN A 62 9.32 -5.92 -15.69
C GLN A 62 8.62 -4.88 -14.83
N PHE A 63 9.31 -3.78 -14.57
CA PHE A 63 8.77 -2.56 -13.97
C PHE A 63 9.17 -1.35 -14.79
N SER A 64 8.22 -0.48 -15.11
CA SER A 64 8.48 0.75 -15.89
C SER A 64 7.39 1.79 -15.68
N HIS A 65 7.71 3.04 -16.03
CA HIS A 65 6.68 4.01 -16.39
C HIS A 65 6.18 3.68 -17.81
N ALA A 66 4.88 3.76 -18.04
CA ALA A 66 4.28 3.48 -19.34
C ALA A 66 2.97 4.28 -19.50
N MET A 67 2.54 4.47 -20.75
CA MET A 67 1.21 5.01 -21.02
C MET A 67 0.14 3.94 -20.84
N LEU A 68 -1.09 4.35 -20.49
CA LEU A 68 -2.21 3.42 -20.43
C LEU A 68 -2.48 2.79 -21.80
N PRO A 69 -2.86 1.50 -21.84
CA PRO A 69 -3.14 0.77 -23.09
C PRO A 69 -4.52 1.12 -23.66
N ASN A 70 -4.68 0.94 -24.98
CA ASN A 70 -6.00 1.00 -25.62
C ASN A 70 -6.97 -0.01 -24.96
N PRO A 71 -8.27 0.30 -24.86
CA PRO A 71 -8.98 1.50 -25.35
C PRO A 71 -9.00 2.69 -24.37
N LEU A 72 -8.15 2.66 -23.33
CA LEU A 72 -8.04 3.76 -22.38
C LEU A 72 -7.34 4.98 -23.02
N ASN A 73 -7.28 6.10 -22.29
CA ASN A 73 -6.57 7.28 -22.75
C ASN A 73 -5.05 7.04 -22.79
N THR A 74 -4.52 6.82 -23.98
CA THR A 74 -3.09 6.52 -24.18
C THR A 74 -2.16 7.73 -24.00
N SER A 75 -2.70 8.88 -23.58
CA SER A 75 -1.90 10.03 -23.13
C SER A 75 -1.69 10.04 -21.61
N ASP A 76 -2.37 9.18 -20.87
CA ASP A 76 -2.24 9.10 -19.41
C ASP A 76 -1.11 8.14 -19.03
N GLY A 77 -0.20 8.62 -18.16
CA GLY A 77 0.91 7.85 -17.62
C GLY A 77 0.47 6.92 -16.48
N ALA A 78 1.21 5.83 -16.29
CA ALA A 78 0.96 4.85 -15.24
C ALA A 78 2.25 4.12 -14.83
N LEU A 79 2.26 3.49 -13.66
CA LEU A 79 3.29 2.50 -13.31
C LEU A 79 2.87 1.14 -13.86
N ARG A 80 3.71 0.53 -14.69
CA ARG A 80 3.47 -0.79 -15.26
C ARG A 80 4.32 -1.84 -14.56
N LEU A 81 3.68 -2.88 -14.01
CA LEU A 81 4.34 -4.13 -13.63
C LEU A 81 3.84 -5.26 -14.53
N SER A 82 4.76 -6.16 -14.90
CA SER A 82 4.44 -7.37 -15.64
C SER A 82 5.31 -8.52 -15.17
N GLY A 83 4.72 -9.70 -15.06
CA GLY A 83 5.42 -10.92 -14.71
C GLY A 83 4.63 -12.14 -15.12
N THR A 84 5.32 -13.25 -15.38
CA THR A 84 4.73 -14.55 -15.70
C THR A 84 4.89 -15.46 -14.49
N ASN A 85 3.80 -15.73 -13.76
CA ASN A 85 3.81 -16.69 -12.68
C ASN A 85 4.05 -18.12 -13.23
N ARG A 86 4.98 -18.85 -12.62
CA ARG A 86 5.40 -20.22 -13.01
C ARG A 86 5.41 -21.18 -11.82
N SER A 87 5.00 -20.73 -10.64
CA SER A 87 5.18 -21.46 -9.38
C SER A 87 3.98 -21.37 -8.45
N ASP A 88 2.78 -21.09 -8.98
CA ASP A 88 1.54 -20.92 -8.20
C ASP A 88 1.59 -19.75 -7.19
N ASP A 89 2.68 -18.98 -7.18
CA ASP A 89 2.83 -17.83 -6.30
C ASP A 89 3.82 -16.84 -6.94
N LEU A 90 3.36 -15.64 -7.22
CA LEU A 90 4.19 -14.52 -7.67
C LEU A 90 3.66 -13.24 -7.08
N PHE A 91 4.47 -12.59 -6.26
CA PHE A 91 4.16 -11.28 -5.72
C PHE A 91 4.90 -10.19 -6.50
N MET A 92 4.14 -9.36 -7.21
CA MET A 92 4.65 -8.17 -7.91
C MET A 92 4.22 -6.94 -7.12
N PHE A 93 5.14 -6.08 -6.71
CA PHE A 93 4.79 -4.94 -5.86
C PHE A 93 5.54 -3.66 -6.21
N ILE A 94 4.92 -2.55 -5.87
CA ILE A 94 5.51 -1.22 -5.85
C ILE A 94 5.55 -0.71 -4.41
N LYS A 95 6.59 0.03 -4.07
CA LYS A 95 6.79 0.61 -2.74
C LYS A 95 7.27 2.04 -2.84
N LYS A 96 6.93 2.84 -1.82
CA LYS A 96 7.39 4.22 -1.71
C LYS A 96 7.66 4.61 -0.28
N LYS A 97 8.82 5.20 -0.02
CA LYS A 97 9.15 5.82 1.27
C LYS A 97 8.37 7.12 1.44
N ILE A 98 7.74 7.28 2.58
CA ILE A 98 7.11 8.53 3.03
C ILE A 98 7.92 9.11 4.16
N ASN A 99 8.32 10.35 4.01
CA ASN A 99 9.13 11.11 4.97
C ASN A 99 8.34 12.26 5.58
N GLY A 100 8.93 12.90 6.60
CA GLY A 100 8.36 14.10 7.22
C GLY A 100 7.09 13.79 8.02
N LEU A 101 7.07 12.62 8.66
CA LEU A 101 6.09 12.24 9.67
C LEU A 101 6.63 12.52 11.06
N GLU A 102 5.78 12.50 12.08
CA GLU A 102 6.25 12.54 13.47
C GLU A 102 6.95 11.22 13.80
N PRO A 103 8.14 11.25 14.41
CA PRO A 103 8.87 10.06 14.81
C PRO A 103 8.10 9.16 15.79
N ASN A 104 8.16 7.85 15.60
CA ASN A 104 7.56 6.83 16.48
C ASN A 104 6.05 7.02 16.73
N ARG A 105 5.35 7.68 15.81
CA ARG A 105 3.91 7.90 15.89
C ARG A 105 3.15 6.80 15.15
N ASN A 106 2.02 6.36 15.74
CA ASN A 106 1.07 5.47 15.07
C ASN A 106 0.19 6.25 14.11
N TYR A 107 0.11 5.78 12.87
CA TYR A 107 -0.75 6.31 11.83
C TYR A 107 -1.80 5.28 11.43
N THR A 108 -3.03 5.75 11.29
CA THR A 108 -4.12 5.01 10.66
C THR A 108 -4.14 5.37 9.18
N ILE A 109 -3.93 4.38 8.29
CA ILE A 109 -3.66 4.59 6.88
C ILE A 109 -4.78 3.98 6.02
N SER A 110 -5.44 4.82 5.21
CA SER A 110 -6.35 4.40 4.15
C SER A 110 -5.66 4.55 2.80
N ILE A 111 -5.83 3.56 1.92
CA ILE A 111 -5.25 3.56 0.57
C ILE A 111 -6.36 3.31 -0.45
N GLU A 112 -6.41 4.17 -1.45
CA GLU A 112 -7.23 4.03 -2.65
C GLU A 112 -6.31 3.92 -3.86
N ILE A 113 -6.59 2.99 -4.77
CA ILE A 113 -5.85 2.84 -6.02
C ILE A 113 -6.80 2.79 -7.19
N GLU A 114 -6.35 3.27 -8.33
CA GLU A 114 -6.98 3.03 -9.61
C GLU A 114 -6.00 2.27 -10.51
N ILE A 115 -6.43 1.11 -10.98
CA ILE A 115 -5.64 0.24 -11.84
C ILE A 115 -6.29 0.09 -13.21
N ALA A 116 -5.49 -0.16 -14.25
CA ALA A 116 -6.00 -0.69 -15.51
C ALA A 116 -5.76 -2.19 -15.57
N THR A 117 -6.83 -2.92 -15.86
CA THR A 117 -6.86 -4.38 -15.96
C THR A 117 -7.67 -4.82 -17.18
N ASN A 118 -7.22 -5.89 -17.84
CA ASN A 118 -7.90 -6.51 -18.96
C ASN A 118 -8.32 -7.96 -18.68
N ALA A 119 -8.25 -8.42 -17.44
CA ALA A 119 -8.64 -9.79 -17.09
C ALA A 119 -10.17 -9.90 -16.97
N PRO A 120 -10.85 -10.64 -17.87
CA PRO A 120 -12.29 -10.82 -17.78
C PRO A 120 -12.68 -11.62 -16.54
N SER A 121 -13.88 -11.36 -16.02
CA SER A 121 -14.45 -12.11 -14.92
C SER A 121 -14.92 -13.50 -15.37
N GLY A 122 -14.79 -14.50 -14.48
CA GLY A 122 -15.33 -15.85 -14.67
C GLY A 122 -14.57 -16.70 -15.71
N ARG A 123 -13.35 -16.36 -16.06
CA ARG A 123 -12.47 -17.18 -16.91
C ARG A 123 -11.87 -18.34 -16.12
N VAL A 124 -11.40 -19.35 -16.84
CA VAL A 124 -10.66 -20.49 -16.29
C VAL A 124 -9.19 -20.35 -16.65
N GLY A 125 -8.29 -20.67 -15.72
CA GLY A 125 -6.85 -20.66 -15.92
C GLY A 125 -6.14 -21.68 -15.03
N VAL A 126 -4.88 -21.95 -15.30
CA VAL A 126 -4.03 -22.78 -14.42
C VAL A 126 -3.73 -21.97 -13.17
N GLY A 127 -3.75 -22.57 -11.99
CA GLY A 127 -3.62 -21.89 -10.70
C GLY A 127 -4.81 -20.99 -10.34
N GLY A 128 -5.86 -20.95 -11.18
CA GLY A 128 -7.10 -20.21 -10.96
C GLY A 128 -7.46 -19.22 -12.08
N PRO A 129 -8.61 -18.54 -11.96
CA PRO A 129 -9.06 -17.54 -12.92
C PRO A 129 -8.10 -16.34 -13.03
N PRO A 130 -7.81 -15.83 -14.25
CA PRO A 130 -6.84 -14.73 -14.45
C PRO A 130 -7.22 -13.41 -13.77
N GLY A 131 -8.51 -13.21 -13.50
CA GLY A 131 -8.97 -12.00 -12.80
C GLY A 131 -9.08 -12.21 -11.29
N GLU A 132 -9.75 -13.24 -10.87
CA GLU A 132 -10.12 -13.48 -9.47
C GLU A 132 -8.99 -14.09 -8.65
N SER A 133 -8.04 -14.84 -9.26
CA SER A 133 -6.89 -15.45 -8.56
C SER A 133 -5.62 -14.58 -8.61
N VAL A 134 -5.73 -13.33 -9.06
CA VAL A 134 -4.71 -12.29 -8.91
C VAL A 134 -5.22 -11.29 -7.89
N TYR A 135 -4.72 -11.42 -6.68
CA TYR A 135 -5.20 -10.69 -5.51
C TYR A 135 -4.47 -9.35 -5.38
N ILE A 136 -5.23 -8.25 -5.26
CA ILE A 136 -4.66 -6.91 -5.11
C ILE A 136 -4.55 -6.60 -3.62
N LYS A 137 -3.33 -6.24 -3.20
CA LYS A 137 -3.00 -5.94 -1.81
C LYS A 137 -2.45 -4.52 -1.67
N ALA A 138 -2.78 -3.88 -0.56
CA ALA A 138 -2.23 -2.56 -0.21
C ALA A 138 -2.05 -2.43 1.29
N GLY A 139 -1.09 -1.59 1.69
CA GLY A 139 -0.82 -1.31 3.09
C GLY A 139 0.44 -0.49 3.29
N ALA A 140 0.99 -0.59 4.49
CA ALA A 140 2.19 0.14 4.88
C ALA A 140 3.08 -0.68 5.82
N SER A 141 4.34 -0.26 5.97
CA SER A 141 5.32 -0.90 6.83
C SER A 141 6.25 0.14 7.46
N THR A 142 6.67 -0.11 8.71
CA THR A 142 7.70 0.70 9.40
C THR A 142 9.08 0.51 8.76
N ILE A 143 9.35 -0.69 8.24
CA ILE A 143 10.61 -1.04 7.57
C ILE A 143 10.42 -1.10 6.05
N GLU A 144 11.50 -0.97 5.32
CA GLU A 144 11.45 -1.11 3.86
C GLU A 144 11.01 -2.51 3.44
N PRO A 145 9.91 -2.64 2.64
CA PRO A 145 9.56 -3.91 2.02
C PRO A 145 10.64 -4.35 1.02
N LEU A 146 11.26 -5.48 1.27
CA LEU A 146 12.36 -6.00 0.48
C LEU A 146 12.14 -7.46 0.08
N LYS A 147 12.56 -7.80 -1.11
CA LYS A 147 12.80 -9.18 -1.51
C LYS A 147 14.03 -9.73 -0.77
N VAL A 148 13.89 -10.88 -0.13
CA VAL A 148 14.97 -11.58 0.58
C VAL A 148 15.02 -13.05 0.18
N ILE A 149 16.19 -13.67 0.21
CA ILE A 149 16.32 -15.11 -0.07
C ILE A 149 15.88 -15.89 1.16
N ASN A 150 14.90 -16.75 0.99
CA ASN A 150 14.52 -17.77 1.97
C ASN A 150 15.37 -19.04 1.69
N ASN A 151 16.38 -19.26 2.50
CA ASN A 151 17.30 -20.39 2.33
C ASN A 151 16.65 -21.77 2.64
N THR A 152 15.45 -21.79 3.21
CA THR A 152 14.74 -23.05 3.50
C THR A 152 14.17 -23.69 2.24
N ASN A 153 13.68 -22.86 1.32
CA ASN A 153 13.05 -23.32 0.08
C ASN A 153 13.71 -22.78 -1.20
N ASN A 154 14.79 -22.00 -1.08
CA ASN A 154 15.51 -21.35 -2.18
C ASN A 154 14.60 -20.47 -3.04
N HIS A 155 13.69 -19.71 -2.39
CA HIS A 155 12.83 -18.73 -3.06
C HIS A 155 13.15 -17.33 -2.57
N TYR A 156 12.87 -16.35 -3.40
CA TYR A 156 12.71 -14.98 -2.95
C TYR A 156 11.38 -14.85 -2.21
N SER A 157 11.42 -14.30 -1.02
CA SER A 157 10.24 -13.99 -0.20
C SER A 157 10.28 -12.56 0.28
N MET A 158 9.21 -12.06 0.86
CA MET A 158 9.18 -10.74 1.48
C MET A 158 9.77 -10.78 2.89
N ASN A 159 10.51 -9.71 3.26
CA ASN A 159 10.99 -9.49 4.64
C ASN A 159 9.88 -9.01 5.60
N ILE A 160 8.68 -8.77 5.09
CA ILE A 160 7.48 -8.40 5.85
C ILE A 160 6.38 -9.43 5.59
N ASP A 161 5.49 -9.60 6.55
CA ASP A 161 4.33 -10.47 6.39
C ASP A 161 3.24 -9.76 5.57
N LYS A 162 3.09 -10.14 4.31
CA LYS A 162 2.04 -9.66 3.41
C LYS A 162 0.78 -10.53 3.43
N GLY A 163 0.78 -11.61 4.22
CA GLY A 163 -0.13 -12.73 4.03
C GLY A 163 0.20 -13.54 2.77
N ASN A 164 -0.67 -14.43 2.37
CA ASN A 164 -0.51 -15.22 1.15
C ASN A 164 -1.79 -15.18 0.32
N GLN A 165 -1.69 -14.83 -0.95
CA GLN A 165 -2.80 -14.76 -1.91
C GLN A 165 -4.03 -14.03 -1.32
N SER A 166 -5.15 -14.69 -1.08
CA SER A 166 -6.37 -14.07 -0.55
C SER A 166 -6.31 -13.75 0.95
N THR A 167 -5.25 -14.15 1.68
CA THR A 167 -5.13 -13.90 3.11
C THR A 167 -4.39 -12.60 3.42
N ASP A 168 -4.88 -11.90 4.44
CA ASP A 168 -4.28 -10.66 4.93
C ASP A 168 -2.98 -10.88 5.68
N GLY A 169 -2.02 -9.97 5.53
CA GLY A 169 -0.95 -9.76 6.50
C GLY A 169 -1.37 -8.79 7.61
N PRO A 170 -0.53 -8.56 8.61
CA PRO A 170 -0.82 -7.63 9.72
C PRO A 170 -1.14 -6.21 9.25
N THR A 171 -0.35 -5.67 8.33
CA THR A 171 -0.47 -4.30 7.82
C THR A 171 -0.61 -4.19 6.31
N ILE A 172 -0.61 -5.33 5.60
CA ILE A 172 -0.85 -5.42 4.17
C ILE A 172 -2.16 -6.18 3.98
N LYS A 173 -3.16 -5.56 3.37
CA LYS A 173 -4.53 -6.07 3.29
C LYS A 173 -4.94 -6.38 1.88
N LEU A 174 -5.74 -7.44 1.72
CA LEU A 174 -6.49 -7.70 0.49
C LEU A 174 -7.49 -6.56 0.27
N ILE A 175 -7.41 -5.91 -0.89
CA ILE A 175 -8.33 -4.81 -1.26
C ILE A 175 -9.19 -5.15 -2.48
N GLY A 176 -8.98 -6.31 -3.08
CA GLY A 176 -9.75 -6.82 -4.21
C GLY A 176 -8.97 -7.78 -5.08
N ASN A 177 -9.39 -7.92 -6.31
CA ASN A 177 -8.76 -8.77 -7.32
C ASN A 177 -8.57 -8.04 -8.66
N PHE A 178 -7.90 -8.70 -9.59
CA PHE A 178 -7.55 -8.12 -10.88
C PHE A 178 -8.67 -8.18 -11.94
N ALA A 179 -9.79 -8.91 -11.70
CA ALA A 179 -10.89 -9.01 -12.66
C ALA A 179 -11.44 -7.62 -13.03
N ASN A 180 -11.66 -7.37 -14.33
CA ASN A 180 -12.16 -6.08 -14.84
C ASN A 180 -13.69 -5.90 -14.68
N GLY A 181 -14.39 -6.89 -14.10
CA GLY A 181 -15.83 -6.85 -13.87
C GLY A 181 -16.69 -7.09 -15.12
N THR A 182 -16.10 -7.48 -16.24
CA THR A 182 -16.80 -7.77 -17.50
C THR A 182 -16.36 -9.10 -18.08
N THR A 183 -16.98 -9.51 -19.19
CA THR A 183 -16.58 -10.71 -19.95
C THR A 183 -15.61 -10.38 -21.11
N SER A 184 -15.35 -9.09 -21.39
CA SER A 184 -14.39 -8.62 -22.39
C SER A 184 -12.99 -8.55 -21.80
N ASP A 185 -11.98 -8.81 -22.63
CA ASP A 185 -10.55 -8.64 -22.37
C ASP A 185 -10.01 -7.25 -22.72
N ASP A 186 -10.89 -6.26 -22.91
CA ASP A 186 -10.51 -4.86 -23.02
C ASP A 186 -10.02 -4.31 -21.69
N TYR A 187 -9.00 -3.46 -21.74
CA TYR A 187 -8.55 -2.72 -20.55
C TYR A 187 -9.63 -1.78 -20.03
N ARG A 188 -9.82 -1.81 -18.72
CA ARG A 188 -10.75 -0.94 -17.99
C ARG A 188 -10.07 -0.40 -16.72
N LEU A 189 -10.42 0.82 -16.36
CA LEU A 189 -10.03 1.38 -15.06
C LEU A 189 -10.92 0.76 -13.97
N LYS A 190 -10.26 0.38 -12.86
CA LYS A 190 -10.91 -0.19 -11.68
C LYS A 190 -10.37 0.48 -10.43
N LYS A 191 -11.28 1.00 -9.59
CA LYS A 191 -10.93 1.58 -8.28
C LYS A 191 -11.05 0.52 -7.20
N LEU A 192 -10.08 0.50 -6.30
CA LEU A 192 -9.99 -0.37 -5.15
C LEU A 192 -9.53 0.43 -3.94
N SER A 193 -10.00 0.04 -2.76
CA SER A 193 -9.57 0.66 -1.49
C SER A 193 -9.61 -0.35 -0.35
N ASN A 194 -8.80 -0.15 0.67
CA ASN A 194 -8.91 -0.95 1.88
C ASN A 194 -10.20 -0.59 2.63
N SER A 195 -11.03 -1.59 2.89
CA SER A 195 -12.29 -1.44 3.63
C SER A 195 -12.08 -1.01 5.08
N LEU A 196 -10.97 -1.48 5.68
CA LEU A 196 -10.49 -1.08 7.00
C LEU A 196 -9.10 -0.48 6.89
N PRO A 197 -8.86 0.70 7.48
CA PRO A 197 -7.52 1.29 7.54
C PRO A 197 -6.53 0.37 8.25
N VAL A 198 -5.25 0.49 7.90
CA VAL A 198 -4.17 -0.21 8.60
C VAL A 198 -3.48 0.72 9.58
N ASN A 199 -3.03 0.16 10.73
CA ASN A 199 -2.28 0.92 11.73
C ASN A 199 -0.80 0.57 11.63
N VAL A 200 0.04 1.58 11.40
CA VAL A 200 1.49 1.43 11.24
C VAL A 200 2.21 2.57 11.96
N GLN A 201 3.25 2.22 12.71
CA GLN A 201 4.09 3.20 13.38
C GLN A 201 5.19 3.69 12.42
N SER A 202 5.41 5.02 12.36
CA SER A 202 6.59 5.59 11.73
C SER A 202 7.85 5.21 12.52
N ASN A 203 9.00 5.16 11.84
CA ASN A 203 10.27 4.90 12.50
C ASN A 203 10.79 6.12 13.28
N ALA A 204 11.95 6.00 13.92
CA ALA A 204 12.58 7.08 14.71
C ALA A 204 12.97 8.31 13.86
N ASN A 205 13.00 8.19 12.54
CA ASN A 205 13.27 9.29 11.61
C ASN A 205 11.99 9.94 11.06
N GLY A 206 10.80 9.52 11.52
CA GLY A 206 9.54 9.99 10.96
C GLY A 206 9.29 9.47 9.55
N GLU A 207 9.61 8.20 9.29
CA GLU A 207 9.46 7.57 7.98
C GLU A 207 8.59 6.32 8.09
N LEU A 208 7.89 5.98 7.01
CA LEU A 208 7.26 4.68 6.77
C LEU A 208 7.26 4.36 5.27
N TRP A 209 6.88 3.17 4.91
CA TRP A 209 6.76 2.72 3.53
C TRP A 209 5.33 2.39 3.18
N LEU A 210 4.83 2.90 2.05
CA LEU A 210 3.63 2.41 1.41
C LEU A 210 4.00 1.24 0.50
N ILE A 211 3.10 0.27 0.38
CA ILE A 211 3.24 -0.88 -0.52
C ILE A 211 1.89 -1.20 -1.15
N VAL A 212 1.91 -1.48 -2.45
CA VAL A 212 0.78 -1.97 -3.23
C VAL A 212 1.29 -3.07 -4.14
N GLY A 213 0.54 -4.16 -4.30
CA GLY A 213 0.99 -5.26 -5.15
C GLY A 213 -0.12 -6.21 -5.58
N THR A 214 0.29 -7.15 -6.44
CA THR A 214 -0.52 -8.30 -6.86
C THR A 214 0.09 -9.57 -6.31
N ASP A 215 -0.72 -10.42 -5.71
CA ASP A 215 -0.36 -11.73 -5.20
C ASP A 215 -1.10 -12.78 -6.03
N SER A 216 -0.39 -13.47 -6.92
CA SER A 216 -1.02 -14.24 -8.00
C SER A 216 -0.89 -15.73 -7.80
N GLY A 217 -2.04 -16.42 -7.66
CA GLY A 217 -2.13 -17.86 -7.89
C GLY A 217 -2.28 -18.25 -9.38
N PHE A 218 -2.71 -17.31 -10.25
CA PHE A 218 -2.86 -17.55 -11.67
C PHE A 218 -1.50 -17.76 -12.37
N GLU A 219 -1.29 -18.93 -13.00
CA GLU A 219 -0.03 -19.34 -13.60
C GLU A 219 0.08 -18.91 -15.07
N ALA A 220 0.15 -17.62 -15.33
CA ALA A 220 0.46 -17.05 -16.64
C ALA A 220 0.97 -15.62 -16.48
N ASN A 221 1.08 -14.89 -17.61
CA ASN A 221 1.45 -13.49 -17.58
C ASN A 221 0.33 -12.61 -17.01
N THR A 222 0.69 -11.76 -16.07
CA THR A 222 -0.14 -10.67 -15.57
C THR A 222 0.56 -9.35 -15.84
N THR A 223 -0.14 -8.40 -16.46
CA THR A 223 0.33 -7.03 -16.65
C THR A 223 -0.67 -6.06 -16.04
N ILE A 224 -0.25 -5.36 -15.00
CA ILE A 224 -1.05 -4.35 -14.29
C ILE A 224 -0.48 -2.95 -14.53
N TYR A 225 -1.37 -1.97 -14.66
CA TYR A 225 -1.02 -0.55 -14.69
C TYR A 225 -1.66 0.12 -13.48
N TYR A 226 -0.87 0.78 -12.65
CA TYR A 226 -1.34 1.65 -11.57
C TYR A 226 -1.48 3.06 -12.14
N ASN A 227 -2.71 3.51 -12.32
CA ASN A 227 -3.04 4.83 -12.87
C ASN A 227 -2.94 5.92 -11.79
N SER A 228 -3.39 5.61 -10.59
CA SER A 228 -3.25 6.52 -9.44
C SER A 228 -3.25 5.78 -8.12
N ILE A 229 -2.60 6.40 -7.12
CA ILE A 229 -2.62 5.94 -5.72
C ILE A 229 -2.88 7.16 -4.85
N LYS A 230 -3.86 7.04 -3.93
CA LYS A 230 -4.11 7.99 -2.87
C LYS A 230 -3.90 7.31 -1.52
N ALA A 231 -3.12 7.93 -0.63
CA ALA A 231 -2.98 7.48 0.75
C ALA A 231 -3.36 8.60 1.72
N THR A 232 -4.15 8.28 2.73
CA THR A 232 -4.56 9.20 3.79
C THR A 232 -4.03 8.68 5.12
N LEU A 233 -3.19 9.47 5.80
CA LEU A 233 -2.58 9.17 7.10
C LEU A 233 -3.20 10.08 8.16
N ARG A 234 -3.65 9.48 9.28
CA ARG A 234 -4.26 10.18 10.42
C ARG A 234 -3.60 9.79 11.72
#